data_bcdcb5cbe4156f96de300e6339e077d4
#
_entry.id   bcdcb5cbe4156f96de300e6339e077d4
#
_cell.length_a   1.000
_cell.length_b   1.000
_cell.length_c   1.000
_cell.angle_alpha   90.00
_cell.angle_beta   90.00
_cell.angle_gamma   90.00
#
_symmetry.space_group_name_H-M   'P 1'
#
loop_
_entity.id
_entity.type
_entity.pdbx_description
1 polymer ?
#
loop_
_entity_poly.entity_id
_entity_poly.type
_entity_poly.pdbx_seq_one_letter_code
_entity_poly.pdbx_strand_id
1 'polypeptide(L)'
;MGLCLQEILGVKRGNYMMLTCEAMDAQTCLELGAVNEVVEREDIVDRAWEIAKGIMKKSRSCRRLTHYICVRPWKAVVERDFRIHVLSEMYSFNMSDSAHDFEYIKYDDK
;
A
#
# COMPACT_ATOMS: atom_id res chain seq x y z
N MET A 1 6.10 -2.14 -4.53
CA MET A 1 5.23 -2.06 -3.33
C MET A 1 5.94 -1.57 -2.06
N GLY A 2 7.22 -1.78 -1.88
CA GLY A 2 7.98 -1.42 -0.67
C GLY A 2 7.99 0.05 -0.27
N LEU A 3 7.91 0.98 -1.22
CA LEU A 3 7.94 2.43 -0.96
C LEU A 3 6.93 2.93 0.09
N CYS A 4 5.74 2.32 0.12
CA CYS A 4 4.65 2.80 0.98
C CYS A 4 4.66 2.17 2.37
N LEU A 5 5.27 1.00 2.56
CA LEU A 5 5.19 0.26 3.81
C LEU A 5 5.87 1.00 4.97
N GLN A 6 7.03 1.60 4.73
CA GLN A 6 7.74 2.36 5.75
C GLN A 6 6.99 3.64 6.16
N GLU A 7 6.34 4.29 5.20
CA GLU A 7 5.59 5.52 5.46
C GLU A 7 4.27 5.24 6.22
N ILE A 8 3.63 4.09 5.96
CA ILE A 8 2.37 3.70 6.60
C ILE A 8 2.62 3.09 7.97
N LEU A 9 3.58 2.16 8.08
CA LEU A 9 3.79 1.33 9.28
C LEU A 9 4.95 1.81 10.14
N GLY A 10 5.68 2.84 9.68
CA GLY A 10 6.96 3.24 10.24
C GLY A 10 8.11 2.32 9.80
N VAL A 11 9.31 2.86 9.87
CA VAL A 11 10.53 2.23 9.31
C VAL A 11 10.74 0.81 9.84
N LYS A 12 10.58 0.60 11.16
CA LYS A 12 10.85 -0.71 11.77
C LYS A 12 9.93 -1.81 11.26
N ARG A 13 8.62 -1.57 11.26
CA ARG A 13 7.63 -2.56 10.81
C ARG A 13 7.64 -2.71 9.30
N GLY A 14 7.74 -1.61 8.57
CA GLY A 14 7.86 -1.64 7.12
C GLY A 14 9.06 -2.45 6.66
N ASN A 15 10.23 -2.29 7.30
CA ASN A 15 11.41 -3.09 7.02
C ASN A 15 11.20 -4.57 7.34
N TYR A 16 10.61 -4.86 8.50
CA TYR A 16 10.31 -6.25 8.89
C TYR A 16 9.45 -6.93 7.84
N MET A 17 8.36 -6.31 7.44
CA MET A 17 7.47 -6.87 6.41
C MET A 17 8.14 -7.04 5.04
N MET A 18 8.96 -6.06 4.63
CA MET A 18 9.69 -6.18 3.36
C MET A 18 10.72 -7.32 3.37
N LEU A 19 11.33 -7.59 4.52
CA LEU A 19 12.36 -8.63 4.65
C LEU A 19 11.78 -10.02 4.86
N THR A 20 10.67 -10.13 5.60
CA THR A 20 10.04 -11.43 5.90
C THR A 20 9.00 -11.86 4.87
N CYS A 21 8.47 -10.91 4.10
CA CYS A 21 7.33 -11.13 3.20
C CYS A 21 6.10 -11.74 3.89
N GLU A 22 5.98 -11.56 5.23
CA GLU A 22 4.83 -12.07 5.98
C GLU A 22 3.55 -11.32 5.58
N ALA A 23 2.49 -12.09 5.34
CA ALA A 23 1.17 -11.53 5.10
C ALA A 23 0.54 -11.07 6.43
N MET A 24 -0.12 -9.92 6.41
CA MET A 24 -0.95 -9.46 7.54
C MET A 24 -2.42 -9.68 7.22
N ASP A 25 -3.18 -10.10 8.21
CA ASP A 25 -4.63 -10.14 8.12
C ASP A 25 -5.25 -8.72 8.19
N ALA A 26 -6.52 -8.63 7.82
CA ALA A 26 -7.22 -7.34 7.76
C ALA A 26 -7.33 -6.66 9.13
N GLN A 27 -7.51 -7.43 10.20
CA GLN A 27 -7.64 -6.90 11.55
C GLN A 27 -6.31 -6.31 12.04
N THR A 28 -5.21 -7.01 11.81
CA THR A 28 -3.87 -6.50 12.09
C THR A 28 -3.58 -5.23 11.30
N CYS A 29 -3.97 -5.17 10.02
CA CYS A 29 -3.84 -3.96 9.21
C CYS A 29 -4.62 -2.78 9.79
N LEU A 30 -5.83 -3.01 10.33
CA LEU A 30 -6.63 -1.99 11.00
C LEU A 30 -5.96 -1.50 12.29
N GLU A 31 -5.51 -2.41 13.14
CA GLU A 31 -4.85 -2.07 14.41
C GLU A 31 -3.55 -1.28 14.20
N LEU A 32 -2.83 -1.57 13.14
CA LEU A 32 -1.61 -0.87 12.76
C LEU A 32 -1.85 0.44 11.98
N GLY A 33 -3.10 0.75 11.66
CA GLY A 33 -3.45 1.94 10.88
C GLY A 33 -3.05 1.86 9.39
N ALA A 34 -2.79 0.65 8.89
CA ALA A 34 -2.53 0.44 7.47
C ALA A 34 -3.80 0.57 6.61
N VAL A 35 -4.95 0.27 7.19
CA VAL A 35 -6.27 0.51 6.61
C VAL A 35 -7.14 1.29 7.60
N ASN A 36 -8.17 1.98 7.11
CA ASN A 36 -9.04 2.82 7.95
C ASN A 36 -10.24 2.06 8.51
N GLU A 37 -10.69 1.03 7.81
CA GLU A 37 -11.82 0.19 8.20
C GLU A 37 -11.72 -1.18 7.52
N VAL A 38 -12.35 -2.16 8.14
CA VAL A 38 -12.52 -3.51 7.60
C VAL A 38 -14.02 -3.76 7.49
N VAL A 39 -14.46 -4.22 6.33
CA VAL A 39 -15.86 -4.51 6.01
C VAL A 39 -15.94 -5.87 5.31
N GLU A 40 -17.11 -6.49 5.31
CA GLU A 40 -17.34 -7.72 4.59
C GLU A 40 -17.10 -7.52 3.09
N ARG A 41 -16.66 -8.58 2.42
CA ARG A 41 -16.25 -8.51 1.00
C ARG A 41 -17.37 -8.01 0.10
N GLU A 42 -18.60 -8.42 0.38
CA GLU A 42 -19.80 -8.05 -0.36
C GLU A 42 -20.12 -6.55 -0.25
N ASP A 43 -19.77 -5.92 0.88
CA ASP A 43 -20.12 -4.53 1.20
C ASP A 43 -19.04 -3.52 0.79
N ILE A 44 -17.85 -3.97 0.35
CA ILE A 44 -16.71 -3.08 0.05
C ILE A 44 -17.09 -1.98 -0.96
N VAL A 45 -17.77 -2.34 -2.04
CA VAL A 45 -18.11 -1.40 -3.12
C VAL A 45 -19.14 -0.39 -2.65
N ASP A 46 -20.17 -0.84 -1.94
CA ASP A 46 -21.23 0.02 -1.43
C ASP A 46 -20.66 0.99 -0.38
N ARG A 47 -19.81 0.49 0.51
CA ARG A 47 -19.12 1.32 1.50
C ARG A 47 -18.22 2.37 0.84
N ALA A 48 -17.47 2.00 -0.19
CA ALA A 48 -16.66 2.95 -0.96
C ALA A 48 -17.52 4.04 -1.61
N TRP A 49 -18.69 3.68 -2.14
CA TRP A 49 -19.64 4.65 -2.69
C TRP A 49 -20.23 5.59 -1.64
N GLU A 50 -20.52 5.11 -0.44
CA GLU A 50 -20.98 5.97 0.68
C GLU A 50 -19.94 7.04 1.01
N ILE A 51 -18.67 6.64 1.16
CA ILE A 51 -17.56 7.56 1.42
C ILE A 51 -17.42 8.57 0.28
N ALA A 52 -17.43 8.09 -0.97
CA ALA A 52 -17.32 8.94 -2.14
C ALA A 52 -18.44 9.98 -2.22
N LYS A 53 -19.70 9.57 -1.98
CA LYS A 53 -20.85 10.48 -1.90
C LYS A 53 -20.68 11.53 -0.79
N GLY A 54 -20.15 11.12 0.37
CA GLY A 54 -19.82 12.02 1.46
C GLY A 54 -18.80 13.10 1.06
N ILE A 55 -17.75 12.70 0.36
CA ILE A 55 -16.73 13.59 -0.18
C ILE A 55 -17.32 14.53 -1.25
N MET A 56 -18.18 14.02 -2.11
CA MET A 56 -18.82 14.81 -3.19
C MET A 56 -19.73 15.94 -2.67
N LYS A 57 -20.24 15.85 -1.45
CA LYS A 57 -21.00 16.94 -0.80
C LYS A 57 -20.15 18.18 -0.50
N LYS A 58 -18.84 18.06 -0.48
CA LYS A 58 -17.93 19.20 -0.28
C LYS A 58 -17.77 20.00 -1.57
N SER A 59 -17.48 21.30 -1.45
CA SER A 59 -17.24 22.15 -2.61
C SER A 59 -16.09 21.60 -3.49
N ARG A 60 -16.14 21.86 -4.78
CA ARG A 60 -15.07 21.44 -5.73
C ARG A 60 -13.71 21.96 -5.31
N SER A 61 -13.63 23.21 -4.89
CA SER A 61 -12.38 23.84 -4.45
C SER A 61 -11.81 23.14 -3.21
N CYS A 62 -12.67 22.89 -2.21
CA CYS A 62 -12.26 22.17 -1.00
C CYS A 62 -11.69 20.79 -1.34
N ARG A 63 -12.41 20.00 -2.15
CA ARG A 63 -11.94 18.66 -2.57
C ARG A 63 -10.59 18.71 -3.28
N ARG A 64 -10.41 19.65 -4.20
CA ARG A 64 -9.14 19.78 -4.96
C ARG A 64 -7.98 20.18 -4.07
N LEU A 65 -8.18 21.16 -3.18
CA LEU A 65 -7.13 21.62 -2.29
C LEU A 65 -6.78 20.57 -1.24
N THR A 66 -7.77 19.90 -0.67
CA THR A 66 -7.54 18.79 0.28
C THR A 66 -6.79 17.66 -0.41
N HIS A 67 -7.21 17.24 -1.60
CA HIS A 67 -6.50 16.22 -2.36
C HIS A 67 -5.04 16.62 -2.63
N TYR A 68 -4.80 17.86 -3.06
CA TYR A 68 -3.45 18.36 -3.29
C TYR A 68 -2.56 18.24 -2.03
N ILE A 69 -3.11 18.61 -0.87
CA ILE A 69 -2.39 18.51 0.41
C ILE A 69 -2.13 17.03 0.77
N CYS A 70 -3.14 16.17 0.66
CA CYS A 70 -3.05 14.75 1.02
C CYS A 70 -2.05 13.98 0.17
N VAL A 71 -1.92 14.28 -1.13
CA VAL A 71 -1.00 13.56 -2.03
C VAL A 71 0.43 14.10 -1.99
N ARG A 72 0.65 15.28 -1.42
CA ARG A 72 1.96 15.92 -1.41
C ARG A 72 3.06 15.11 -0.71
N PRO A 73 2.84 14.53 0.49
CA PRO A 73 3.82 13.65 1.13
C PRO A 73 4.18 12.45 0.26
N TRP A 74 3.18 11.81 -0.35
CA TRP A 74 3.39 10.67 -1.23
C TRP A 74 4.20 11.00 -2.47
N LYS A 75 3.96 12.16 -3.08
CA LYS A 75 4.78 12.64 -4.20
C LYS A 75 6.24 12.80 -3.80
N ALA A 76 6.50 13.36 -2.63
CA ALA A 76 7.87 13.53 -2.14
C ALA A 76 8.59 12.18 -1.95
N VAL A 77 7.90 11.17 -1.40
CA VAL A 77 8.44 9.81 -1.27
C VAL A 77 8.74 9.19 -2.64
N VAL A 78 7.79 9.29 -3.56
CA VAL A 78 7.97 8.77 -4.92
C VAL A 78 9.13 9.47 -5.64
N GLU A 79 9.20 10.78 -5.58
CA GLU A 79 10.30 11.54 -6.20
C GLU A 79 11.68 11.16 -5.62
N ARG A 80 11.75 10.92 -4.31
CA ARG A 80 12.99 10.56 -3.60
C ARG A 80 13.46 9.13 -3.95
N ASP A 81 12.55 8.16 -3.90
CA ASP A 81 12.91 6.74 -3.79
C ASP A 81 12.52 5.88 -5.00
N PHE A 82 11.64 6.38 -5.88
CA PHE A 82 11.09 5.58 -6.99
C PHE A 82 12.18 4.98 -7.89
N ARG A 83 13.19 5.76 -8.23
CA ARG A 83 14.25 5.31 -9.13
C ARG A 83 15.04 4.15 -8.55
N ILE A 84 15.38 4.22 -7.26
CA ILE A 84 16.17 3.19 -6.61
C ILE A 84 15.36 1.89 -6.46
N HIS A 85 14.07 2.02 -6.17
CA HIS A 85 13.17 0.86 -6.08
C HIS A 85 13.02 0.14 -7.42
N VAL A 86 12.75 0.90 -8.48
CA VAL A 86 12.60 0.32 -9.83
C VAL A 86 13.89 -0.35 -10.28
N LEU A 87 15.03 0.32 -10.09
CA LEU A 87 16.33 -0.25 -10.47
C LEU A 87 16.66 -1.51 -9.66
N SER A 88 16.35 -1.52 -8.36
CA SER A 88 16.58 -2.68 -7.50
C SER A 88 15.70 -3.86 -7.89
N GLU A 89 14.42 -3.63 -8.19
CA GLU A 89 13.50 -4.66 -8.67
C GLU A 89 13.94 -5.21 -10.03
N MET A 90 14.30 -4.33 -10.98
CA MET A 90 14.81 -4.76 -12.29
C MET A 90 16.11 -5.56 -12.17
N TYR A 91 17.02 -5.13 -11.28
CA TYR A 91 18.27 -5.83 -11.03
C TYR A 91 17.99 -7.21 -10.44
N SER A 92 17.17 -7.30 -9.40
CA SER A 92 16.76 -8.57 -8.81
C SER A 92 16.13 -9.52 -9.83
N PHE A 93 15.26 -9.01 -10.69
CA PHE A 93 14.58 -9.78 -11.71
C PHE A 93 15.56 -10.35 -12.76
N ASN A 94 16.59 -9.58 -13.12
CA ASN A 94 17.61 -10.01 -14.10
C ASN A 94 18.69 -10.91 -13.49
N MET A 95 18.90 -10.84 -12.16
CA MET A 95 19.90 -11.62 -11.44
C MET A 95 19.31 -12.84 -10.74
N SER A 96 17.99 -12.92 -10.60
CA SER A 96 17.38 -14.15 -10.09
C SER A 96 17.62 -15.27 -11.10
N ASP A 97 18.46 -16.22 -10.71
CA ASP A 97 18.73 -17.44 -11.44
C ASP A 97 17.45 -18.29 -11.44
N SER A 98 16.44 -17.80 -12.15
CA SER A 98 15.33 -18.64 -12.54
C SER A 98 14.16 -18.85 -11.57
N ALA A 99 13.17 -19.44 -12.14
CA ALA A 99 11.98 -20.11 -11.64
C ALA A 99 11.99 -20.72 -10.20
N HIS A 100 13.14 -20.96 -9.59
CA HIS A 100 13.27 -21.49 -8.23
C HIS A 100 12.94 -20.44 -7.15
N ASP A 101 13.21 -19.16 -7.39
CA ASP A 101 12.99 -18.11 -6.39
C ASP A 101 11.50 -17.81 -6.20
N PHE A 102 10.65 -18.19 -7.14
CA PHE A 102 9.19 -18.03 -7.04
C PHE A 102 8.47 -19.25 -6.45
N GLU A 103 9.14 -20.37 -6.23
CA GLU A 103 8.55 -21.59 -5.70
C GLU A 103 8.17 -21.47 -4.20
N TYR A 104 8.71 -20.44 -3.52
CA TYR A 104 8.40 -20.14 -2.11
C TYR A 104 7.11 -19.34 -1.92
N ILE A 105 6.53 -18.81 -2.99
CA ILE A 105 5.24 -18.11 -2.91
C ILE A 105 4.12 -19.14 -3.24
N LYS A 106 4.03 -20.19 -2.44
CA LYS A 106 2.79 -20.97 -2.39
C LYS A 106 1.81 -20.20 -1.51
N TYR A 107 0.89 -19.49 -2.15
CA TYR A 107 -0.33 -19.07 -1.46
C TYR A 107 -1.05 -20.36 -1.06
N ASP A 108 -1.03 -20.68 0.24
CA ASP A 108 -1.95 -21.67 0.79
C ASP A 108 -3.36 -21.13 0.57
N ASP A 109 -4.07 -21.70 -0.41
CA ASP A 109 -5.50 -21.55 -0.56
C ASP A 109 -6.17 -22.22 0.64
N LYS A 110 -6.37 -21.46 1.72
CA LYS A 110 -7.23 -21.82 2.85
C LYS A 110 -8.28 -20.76 3.06
#